data_e34ba7697f78014d24ecb17467030fb6
#
_entry.id   e34ba7697f78014d24ecb17467030fb6
#
_cell.length_a   1.000
_cell.length_b   1.000
_cell.length_c   1.000
_cell.angle_alpha   90.00
_cell.angle_beta   90.00
_cell.angle_gamma   90.00
#
_symmetry.space_group_name_H-M   'P 1'
#
loop_
_entity.id
_entity.type
_entity.pdbx_description
1 polymer ?
#
loop_
_entity_poly.entity_id
_entity_poly.type
_entity_poly.pdbx_seq_one_letter_code
_entity_poly.pdbx_strand_id
1 'polypeptide(L)'
;MSEEIKDENPVDPIELSIFKEHIENNFLNILDTLPKSEKRLVYEESCLPKLLFFTTREKLSSKKVQKDFIKLKSGILMAGCPTIIYIIPPKKECLEIIDKHIEGNNKKSDDNKEEARKTIEYHIIFFPKINLECENYIKDSYNNAYFNKHNLNMDIYPLDHEILSLELNQSFHELYVTNNYNSLFLLNRAIIKYETVFGKIKYKYYLGSLGKKLKELLEDEEKNINLDEEQSTLACILFDRSIDMITPLITNNVYEALLDDNFNINLNEINVPAKMLDSNSKNNSIQTINLSKNDKFYTKIKDYGFNQIRAYLPLRLQEQNKIIEESKKRTTDLAKIQEDLKNFAKVKEERASLTNHINLADFIGKKERYPLSRFYYTYEQGLLYGGVPDKFFEFIFDEIRKKSEEYDILKIICLYSIINSGYKNKIYDQLRKEFFLVYGFQELFLWRNLEKLGVLKSADGKSIYQLILKKLNLINEEQFESKEQKDISYIYNGFCPIFLKILEKMLEKGWASMKDILKELSGEYEYPQDESEIISTKADKQFILLIFIGGITYGELAGIRYLNSKLRNKKFIIITTNMINSKKIFDQMKKGKFTYSPVDPNDKSNIVLTFKEAFNQPQTK
;
A
#
# COMPACT_ATOMS: atom_id res chain seq x y z
N MET A 1 -20.21 -16.22 30.71
CA MET A 1 -21.50 -15.76 30.24
C MET A 1 -21.28 -14.34 29.72
N SER A 2 -20.96 -14.20 28.47
CA SER A 2 -20.88 -12.92 27.79
C SER A 2 -22.28 -12.67 27.22
N GLU A 3 -22.96 -11.67 27.75
CA GLU A 3 -24.19 -11.16 27.15
C GLU A 3 -23.87 -10.69 25.73
N GLU A 4 -24.43 -11.36 24.73
CA GLU A 4 -24.54 -10.86 23.36
C GLU A 4 -25.42 -9.60 23.43
N ILE A 5 -24.78 -8.43 23.44
CA ILE A 5 -25.44 -7.15 23.20
C ILE A 5 -25.96 -7.24 21.77
N LYS A 6 -27.26 -7.43 21.61
CA LYS A 6 -27.92 -7.36 20.30
C LYS A 6 -27.70 -5.97 19.74
N ASP A 7 -26.93 -5.89 18.67
CA ASP A 7 -26.70 -4.68 17.90
C ASP A 7 -28.04 -4.17 17.34
N GLU A 8 -28.54 -3.11 17.94
CA GLU A 8 -29.62 -2.33 17.34
C GLU A 8 -29.03 -1.53 16.17
N ASN A 9 -29.23 -2.05 14.94
CA ASN A 9 -28.94 -1.43 13.65
C ASN A 9 -27.55 -0.79 13.50
N PRO A 10 -26.52 -1.57 13.17
CA PRO A 10 -25.22 -1.02 12.78
C PRO A 10 -25.36 -0.13 11.55
N VAL A 11 -24.46 0.85 11.40
CA VAL A 11 -24.37 1.65 10.16
C VAL A 11 -24.07 0.69 9.03
N ASP A 12 -24.95 0.61 8.02
CA ASP A 12 -24.70 -0.19 6.83
C ASP A 12 -23.39 0.29 6.18
N PRO A 13 -22.49 -0.61 5.79
CA PRO A 13 -21.24 -0.22 5.16
C PRO A 13 -21.56 0.51 3.83
N ILE A 14 -20.85 1.60 3.54
CA ILE A 14 -20.84 2.16 2.18
C ILE A 14 -20.30 1.10 1.24
N GLU A 15 -20.99 0.87 0.14
CA GLU A 15 -20.62 -0.16 -0.82
C GLU A 15 -19.51 0.35 -1.76
N LEU A 16 -18.27 0.41 -1.25
CA LEU A 16 -17.11 0.85 -2.04
C LEU A 16 -16.84 -0.06 -3.25
N SER A 17 -17.43 -1.26 -3.30
CA SER A 17 -17.36 -2.18 -4.44
C SER A 17 -17.90 -1.56 -5.74
N ILE A 18 -18.75 -0.53 -5.65
CA ILE A 18 -19.29 0.19 -6.82
C ILE A 18 -18.17 0.73 -7.74
N PHE A 19 -17.03 1.18 -7.15
CA PHE A 19 -15.88 1.61 -7.95
C PHE A 19 -15.26 0.45 -8.72
N LYS A 20 -15.21 -0.74 -8.12
CA LYS A 20 -14.69 -1.94 -8.76
C LYS A 20 -15.58 -2.35 -9.93
N GLU A 21 -16.88 -2.41 -9.71
CA GLU A 21 -17.87 -2.78 -10.71
C GLU A 21 -17.90 -1.78 -11.88
N HIS A 22 -17.81 -0.49 -11.59
CA HIS A 22 -17.76 0.54 -12.62
C HIS A 22 -16.53 0.38 -13.54
N ILE A 23 -15.34 0.14 -12.96
CA ILE A 23 -14.10 -0.05 -13.71
C ILE A 23 -14.16 -1.35 -14.52
N GLU A 24 -14.64 -2.44 -13.93
CA GLU A 24 -14.83 -3.71 -14.64
C GLU A 24 -15.76 -3.55 -15.84
N ASN A 25 -16.92 -2.92 -15.64
CA ASN A 25 -17.89 -2.67 -16.71
C ASN A 25 -17.29 -1.80 -17.82
N ASN A 26 -16.55 -0.76 -17.49
CA ASN A 26 -15.87 0.06 -18.50
C ASN A 26 -14.86 -0.76 -19.32
N PHE A 27 -14.11 -1.66 -18.68
CA PHE A 27 -13.17 -2.52 -19.38
C PHE A 27 -13.90 -3.54 -20.29
N LEU A 28 -14.95 -4.19 -19.80
CA LEU A 28 -15.76 -5.12 -20.58
C LEU A 28 -16.45 -4.42 -21.75
N ASN A 29 -16.94 -3.18 -21.57
CA ASN A 29 -17.48 -2.37 -22.65
C ASN A 29 -16.43 -2.07 -23.73
N ILE A 30 -15.19 -1.72 -23.36
CA ILE A 30 -14.11 -1.59 -24.34
C ILE A 30 -13.95 -2.88 -25.13
N LEU A 31 -13.92 -4.05 -24.47
CA LEU A 31 -13.79 -5.34 -25.15
C LEU A 31 -14.97 -5.65 -26.09
N ASP A 32 -16.17 -5.18 -25.78
CA ASP A 32 -17.38 -5.35 -26.61
C ASP A 32 -17.38 -4.46 -27.86
N THR A 33 -16.70 -3.31 -27.83
CA THR A 33 -16.51 -2.48 -29.04
C THR A 33 -15.50 -3.09 -30.02
N LEU A 34 -14.66 -4.03 -29.56
CA LEU A 34 -13.67 -4.70 -30.41
C LEU A 34 -14.30 -5.78 -31.29
N PRO A 35 -13.64 -6.21 -32.37
CA PRO A 35 -14.13 -7.28 -33.24
C PRO A 35 -14.50 -8.54 -32.45
N LYS A 36 -15.56 -9.22 -32.91
CA LYS A 36 -16.05 -10.48 -32.27
C LYS A 36 -15.16 -11.71 -32.52
N SER A 37 -13.97 -11.50 -33.05
CA SER A 37 -12.92 -12.50 -33.26
C SER A 37 -12.23 -12.90 -31.96
N GLU A 38 -11.39 -13.94 -32.01
CA GLU A 38 -10.47 -14.26 -30.94
C GLU A 38 -9.48 -13.13 -30.70
N LYS A 39 -9.22 -12.85 -29.42
CA LYS A 39 -8.38 -11.78 -28.96
C LYS A 39 -7.19 -12.31 -28.16
N ARG A 40 -6.00 -11.79 -28.42
CA ARG A 40 -4.80 -12.08 -27.63
C ARG A 40 -4.43 -10.90 -26.78
N LEU A 41 -4.24 -11.13 -25.49
CA LEU A 41 -3.87 -10.08 -24.54
C LEU A 41 -2.36 -10.11 -24.30
N VAL A 42 -1.72 -8.95 -24.53
CA VAL A 42 -0.31 -8.69 -24.26
C VAL A 42 -0.23 -7.61 -23.19
N TYR A 43 0.51 -7.84 -22.12
CA TYR A 43 0.53 -6.95 -20.98
C TYR A 43 1.95 -6.56 -20.56
N GLU A 44 2.10 -5.33 -20.08
CA GLU A 44 3.26 -4.93 -19.29
C GLU A 44 3.13 -5.47 -17.86
N GLU A 45 4.23 -5.89 -17.24
CA GLU A 45 4.26 -6.65 -15.99
C GLU A 45 3.51 -6.00 -14.82
N SER A 46 3.59 -4.66 -14.72
CA SER A 46 2.90 -3.91 -13.65
C SER A 46 1.38 -3.80 -13.85
N CYS A 47 0.88 -4.06 -15.06
CA CYS A 47 -0.53 -3.89 -15.40
C CYS A 47 -1.38 -5.13 -15.10
N LEU A 48 -0.82 -6.33 -15.18
CA LEU A 48 -1.59 -7.58 -15.04
C LEU A 48 -2.23 -7.75 -13.65
N PRO A 49 -1.49 -7.58 -12.54
CA PRO A 49 -2.09 -7.69 -11.20
C PRO A 49 -3.24 -6.69 -11.01
N LYS A 50 -3.06 -5.49 -11.51
CA LYS A 50 -4.06 -4.42 -11.45
C LYS A 50 -5.32 -4.78 -12.25
N LEU A 51 -5.16 -5.34 -13.45
CA LEU A 51 -6.27 -5.81 -14.26
C LEU A 51 -7.03 -6.95 -13.57
N LEU A 52 -6.31 -7.96 -13.07
CA LEU A 52 -6.90 -9.13 -12.41
C LEU A 52 -7.53 -8.79 -11.05
N PHE A 53 -7.19 -7.66 -10.45
CA PHE A 53 -7.90 -7.16 -9.28
C PHE A 53 -9.35 -6.79 -9.61
N PHE A 54 -9.63 -6.24 -10.78
CA PHE A 54 -10.98 -5.80 -11.18
C PHE A 54 -11.77 -6.90 -11.87
N THR A 55 -11.14 -7.78 -12.66
CA THR A 55 -11.84 -8.80 -13.46
C THR A 55 -11.21 -10.19 -13.30
N THR A 56 -11.92 -11.22 -13.74
CA THR A 56 -11.45 -12.61 -13.68
C THR A 56 -11.11 -13.15 -15.07
N ARG A 57 -10.26 -14.19 -15.11
CA ARG A 57 -9.90 -14.85 -16.37
C ARG A 57 -11.11 -15.48 -17.08
N GLU A 58 -12.11 -15.95 -16.31
CA GLU A 58 -13.35 -16.52 -16.82
C GLU A 58 -14.18 -15.47 -17.55
N LYS A 59 -14.34 -14.27 -16.96
CA LYS A 59 -15.04 -13.15 -17.60
C LYS A 59 -14.33 -12.69 -18.87
N LEU A 60 -12.99 -12.66 -18.89
CA LEU A 60 -12.22 -12.35 -20.08
C LEU A 60 -12.38 -13.41 -21.18
N SER A 61 -12.40 -14.68 -20.81
CA SER A 61 -12.64 -15.79 -21.76
C SER A 61 -14.04 -15.72 -22.37
N SER A 62 -15.06 -15.26 -21.64
CA SER A 62 -16.42 -15.05 -22.18
C SER A 62 -16.45 -13.97 -23.27
N LYS A 63 -15.50 -13.02 -23.25
CA LYS A 63 -15.30 -11.99 -24.29
C LYS A 63 -14.32 -12.44 -25.39
N LYS A 64 -14.03 -13.72 -25.51
CA LYS A 64 -13.13 -14.34 -26.49
C LYS A 64 -11.66 -13.92 -26.34
N VAL A 65 -11.24 -13.51 -25.16
CA VAL A 65 -9.83 -13.31 -24.84
C VAL A 65 -9.21 -14.68 -24.52
N GLN A 66 -8.09 -15.01 -25.18
CA GLN A 66 -7.36 -16.26 -24.92
C GLN A 66 -6.86 -16.32 -23.48
N LYS A 67 -6.86 -17.52 -22.89
CA LYS A 67 -6.46 -17.73 -21.50
C LYS A 67 -4.97 -17.45 -21.25
N ASP A 68 -4.14 -17.63 -22.26
CA ASP A 68 -2.70 -17.43 -22.20
C ASP A 68 -2.36 -15.97 -22.50
N PHE A 69 -2.15 -15.21 -21.43
CA PHE A 69 -1.71 -13.81 -21.53
C PHE A 69 -0.21 -13.77 -21.78
N ILE A 70 0.23 -12.90 -22.68
CA ILE A 70 1.64 -12.76 -23.08
C ILE A 70 2.24 -11.54 -22.40
N LYS A 71 3.40 -11.70 -21.75
CA LYS A 71 4.17 -10.56 -21.22
C LYS A 71 4.79 -9.78 -22.37
N LEU A 72 4.67 -8.44 -22.34
CA LEU A 72 5.32 -7.54 -23.28
C LEU A 72 6.84 -7.67 -23.18
N LYS A 73 7.48 -8.11 -24.26
CA LYS A 73 8.94 -8.26 -24.35
C LYS A 73 9.42 -7.73 -25.70
N SER A 74 10.65 -7.21 -25.74
CA SER A 74 11.33 -6.89 -27.00
C SER A 74 11.53 -8.17 -27.82
N GLY A 75 11.10 -8.16 -29.06
CA GLY A 75 11.20 -9.31 -29.96
C GLY A 75 10.02 -9.35 -30.94
N ILE A 76 9.93 -10.38 -31.77
CA ILE A 76 8.81 -10.55 -32.70
C ILE A 76 7.69 -11.31 -31.97
N LEU A 77 6.52 -10.68 -31.87
CA LEU A 77 5.32 -11.34 -31.38
C LEU A 77 4.68 -12.08 -32.56
N MET A 78 4.57 -13.41 -32.49
CA MET A 78 3.78 -14.18 -33.45
C MET A 78 2.29 -13.92 -33.24
N ALA A 79 1.66 -13.23 -34.18
CA ALA A 79 0.23 -13.00 -34.16
C ALA A 79 -0.51 -14.29 -34.51
N GLY A 80 -0.89 -15.08 -33.54
CA GLY A 80 -1.76 -16.25 -33.76
C GLY A 80 -3.24 -15.91 -33.71
N CYS A 81 -3.61 -14.62 -33.68
CA CYS A 81 -4.97 -14.10 -33.56
C CYS A 81 -5.19 -12.88 -34.42
N PRO A 82 -6.42 -12.66 -34.93
CA PRO A 82 -6.75 -11.49 -35.74
C PRO A 82 -6.79 -10.18 -34.94
N THR A 83 -6.92 -10.23 -33.61
CA THR A 83 -6.97 -9.04 -32.77
C THR A 83 -5.97 -9.18 -31.61
N ILE A 84 -5.09 -8.19 -31.46
CA ILE A 84 -4.10 -8.12 -30.38
C ILE A 84 -4.42 -6.91 -29.50
N ILE A 85 -4.55 -7.15 -28.21
CA ILE A 85 -4.82 -6.12 -27.21
C ILE A 85 -3.57 -5.93 -26.34
N TYR A 86 -3.00 -4.74 -26.35
CA TYR A 86 -1.90 -4.37 -25.46
C TYR A 86 -2.45 -3.60 -24.27
N ILE A 87 -2.08 -4.03 -23.05
CA ILE A 87 -2.36 -3.30 -21.81
C ILE A 87 -1.05 -2.79 -21.26
N ILE A 88 -0.86 -1.47 -21.30
CA ILE A 88 0.42 -0.82 -21.00
C ILE A 88 0.23 0.45 -20.17
N PRO A 89 1.20 0.79 -19.31
CA PRO A 89 1.27 2.12 -18.72
C PRO A 89 1.67 3.15 -19.81
N PRO A 90 1.42 4.45 -19.61
CA PRO A 90 1.77 5.49 -20.56
C PRO A 90 3.29 5.76 -20.57
N LYS A 91 4.05 4.79 -21.06
CA LYS A 91 5.51 4.84 -21.21
C LYS A 91 5.91 4.67 -22.67
N LYS A 92 6.78 5.54 -23.15
CA LYS A 92 7.29 5.52 -24.53
C LYS A 92 7.96 4.20 -24.88
N GLU A 93 8.74 3.62 -23.95
CA GLU A 93 9.45 2.36 -24.17
C GLU A 93 8.51 1.20 -24.51
N CYS A 94 7.28 1.21 -23.94
CA CYS A 94 6.28 0.20 -24.28
C CYS A 94 5.80 0.33 -25.72
N LEU A 95 5.61 1.57 -26.20
CA LEU A 95 5.20 1.84 -27.59
C LEU A 95 6.30 1.46 -28.58
N GLU A 96 7.56 1.72 -28.28
CA GLU A 96 8.70 1.28 -29.10
C GLU A 96 8.78 -0.25 -29.26
N ILE A 97 8.38 -1.01 -28.23
CA ILE A 97 8.29 -2.46 -28.33
C ILE A 97 7.11 -2.88 -29.22
N ILE A 98 5.96 -2.22 -29.08
CA ILE A 98 4.76 -2.49 -29.89
C ILE A 98 5.03 -2.20 -31.37
N ASP A 99 5.70 -1.10 -31.70
CA ASP A 99 6.12 -0.77 -33.07
C ASP A 99 6.92 -1.92 -33.69
N LYS A 100 7.90 -2.48 -32.96
CA LYS A 100 8.70 -3.63 -33.42
C LYS A 100 7.85 -4.88 -33.62
N HIS A 101 6.81 -5.10 -32.80
CA HIS A 101 5.86 -6.20 -32.97
C HIS A 101 5.06 -6.05 -34.27
N ILE A 102 4.58 -4.83 -34.57
CA ILE A 102 3.80 -4.52 -35.78
C ILE A 102 4.69 -4.70 -37.02
N GLU A 103 5.89 -4.14 -37.03
CA GLU A 103 6.85 -4.29 -38.13
C GLU A 103 7.21 -5.75 -38.40
N GLY A 104 7.45 -6.52 -37.32
CA GLY A 104 7.78 -7.96 -37.42
C GLY A 104 6.65 -8.78 -38.01
N ASN A 105 5.39 -8.44 -37.71
CA ASN A 105 4.22 -9.11 -38.29
C ASN A 105 3.97 -8.69 -39.75
N ASN A 106 4.19 -7.42 -40.09
CA ASN A 106 4.02 -6.91 -41.46
C ASN A 106 5.07 -7.50 -42.41
N LYS A 107 6.35 -7.62 -42.02
CA LYS A 107 7.41 -8.22 -42.85
C LYS A 107 7.15 -9.70 -43.18
N LYS A 108 6.52 -10.46 -42.27
CA LYS A 108 6.17 -11.88 -42.52
C LYS A 108 4.96 -12.07 -43.43
N SER A 109 4.08 -11.06 -43.55
CA SER A 109 2.94 -11.11 -44.46
C SER A 109 3.36 -10.92 -45.94
N ASP A 110 4.52 -10.31 -46.21
CA ASP A 110 5.04 -10.11 -47.56
C ASP A 110 5.72 -11.36 -48.13
N ASP A 111 6.21 -12.27 -47.25
CA ASP A 111 6.91 -13.51 -47.66
C ASP A 111 5.96 -14.72 -47.99
N ASN A 112 4.69 -14.66 -47.58
CA ASN A 112 3.71 -15.72 -47.82
C ASN A 112 2.60 -15.28 -48.77
N LYS A 113 2.53 -15.95 -49.93
CA LYS A 113 1.58 -15.75 -51.03
C LYS A 113 0.14 -15.53 -50.57
N GLU A 114 -0.49 -14.50 -51.11
CA GLU A 114 -1.87 -14.15 -51.51
C GLU A 114 -3.11 -14.82 -50.86
N GLU A 115 -3.02 -15.84 -50.02
CA GLU A 115 -4.17 -16.40 -49.34
C GLU A 115 -4.31 -15.88 -47.90
N ALA A 116 -5.26 -14.95 -47.74
CA ALA A 116 -5.75 -14.40 -46.48
C ALA A 116 -4.78 -13.44 -45.77
N ARG A 117 -4.58 -12.26 -46.30
CA ARG A 117 -4.28 -11.04 -45.53
C ARG A 117 -5.41 -10.75 -44.53
N LYS A 118 -5.51 -11.55 -43.45
CA LYS A 118 -6.26 -11.15 -42.28
C LYS A 118 -5.48 -9.99 -41.67
N THR A 119 -5.93 -8.75 -41.94
CA THR A 119 -5.40 -7.55 -41.32
C THR A 119 -5.52 -7.72 -39.81
N ILE A 120 -4.36 -7.78 -39.14
CA ILE A 120 -4.32 -7.86 -37.67
C ILE A 120 -4.71 -6.48 -37.13
N GLU A 121 -5.69 -6.45 -36.25
CA GLU A 121 -6.09 -5.25 -35.55
C GLU A 121 -5.35 -5.13 -34.23
N TYR A 122 -4.70 -3.98 -34.01
CA TYR A 122 -3.96 -3.68 -32.79
C TYR A 122 -4.72 -2.66 -31.95
N HIS A 123 -5.01 -3.02 -30.72
CA HIS A 123 -5.68 -2.16 -29.74
C HIS A 123 -4.76 -1.92 -28.56
N ILE A 124 -4.54 -0.67 -28.21
CA ILE A 124 -3.71 -0.29 -27.07
C ILE A 124 -4.61 0.32 -26.00
N ILE A 125 -4.67 -0.34 -24.86
CA ILE A 125 -5.39 0.13 -23.68
C ILE A 125 -4.37 0.72 -22.72
N PHE A 126 -4.38 2.06 -22.60
CA PHE A 126 -3.54 2.78 -21.67
C PHE A 126 -4.11 2.72 -20.27
N PHE A 127 -3.24 2.47 -19.34
CA PHE A 127 -3.53 2.27 -17.95
C PHE A 127 -2.68 3.22 -17.08
N PRO A 128 -3.29 4.22 -16.40
CA PRO A 128 -4.71 4.61 -16.40
C PRO A 128 -5.15 5.39 -17.64
N LYS A 129 -4.31 6.24 -18.22
CA LYS A 129 -4.62 7.12 -19.34
C LYS A 129 -3.36 7.45 -20.12
N ILE A 130 -3.48 7.64 -21.43
CA ILE A 130 -2.37 8.14 -22.27
C ILE A 130 -1.89 9.51 -21.80
N ASN A 131 -0.58 9.72 -21.82
CA ASN A 131 0.05 11.02 -21.58
C ASN A 131 0.46 11.71 -22.89
N LEU A 132 0.81 12.99 -22.79
CA LEU A 132 1.18 13.81 -23.94
C LEU A 132 2.41 13.27 -24.69
N GLU A 133 3.38 12.71 -23.97
CA GLU A 133 4.59 12.12 -24.56
C GLU A 133 4.24 10.92 -25.45
N CYS A 134 3.37 10.02 -24.97
CA CYS A 134 2.89 8.89 -25.75
C CYS A 134 1.99 9.33 -26.91
N GLU A 135 1.17 10.36 -26.74
CA GLU A 135 0.37 10.91 -27.83
C GLU A 135 1.24 11.47 -28.95
N ASN A 136 2.28 12.22 -28.61
CA ASN A 136 3.22 12.74 -29.58
C ASN A 136 4.00 11.62 -30.27
N TYR A 137 4.49 10.63 -29.49
CA TYR A 137 5.16 9.47 -30.06
C TYR A 137 4.30 8.75 -31.10
N ILE A 138 3.02 8.49 -30.78
CA ILE A 138 2.09 7.81 -31.71
C ILE A 138 1.85 8.65 -32.96
N LYS A 139 1.72 9.99 -32.85
CA LYS A 139 1.55 10.87 -34.00
C LYS A 139 2.74 10.81 -34.94
N ASP A 140 3.95 10.71 -34.40
CA ASP A 140 5.19 10.68 -35.12
C ASP A 140 5.58 9.28 -35.63
N SER A 141 4.91 8.21 -35.10
CA SER A 141 5.20 6.84 -35.50
C SER A 141 4.73 6.52 -36.92
N TYR A 142 5.55 5.77 -37.65
CA TYR A 142 5.22 5.20 -38.97
C TYR A 142 3.99 4.29 -38.93
N ASN A 143 3.73 3.68 -37.75
CA ASN A 143 2.63 2.76 -37.54
C ASN A 143 1.37 3.43 -37.00
N ASN A 144 1.27 4.77 -37.02
CA ASN A 144 0.16 5.52 -36.43
C ASN A 144 -1.23 5.00 -36.86
N ALA A 145 -1.37 4.58 -38.13
CA ALA A 145 -2.64 4.07 -38.66
C ALA A 145 -3.09 2.72 -38.03
N TYR A 146 -2.18 1.98 -37.41
CA TYR A 146 -2.48 0.69 -36.78
C TYR A 146 -2.85 0.83 -35.31
N PHE A 147 -2.67 2.01 -34.68
CA PHE A 147 -2.91 2.22 -33.25
C PHE A 147 -4.36 2.59 -32.94
N ASN A 148 -5.17 1.62 -32.54
CA ASN A 148 -6.48 1.89 -31.95
C ASN A 148 -6.31 2.13 -30.44
N LYS A 149 -6.50 3.38 -29.99
CA LYS A 149 -6.22 3.81 -28.61
C LYS A 149 -7.47 3.77 -27.74
N HIS A 150 -7.32 3.23 -26.55
CA HIS A 150 -8.34 3.24 -25.49
C HIS A 150 -7.70 3.68 -24.18
N ASN A 151 -8.47 4.33 -23.32
CA ASN A 151 -8.07 4.69 -21.98
C ASN A 151 -8.91 3.89 -20.97
N LEU A 152 -8.26 3.30 -19.99
CA LEU A 152 -8.93 2.62 -18.89
C LEU A 152 -8.54 3.28 -17.58
N ASN A 153 -9.41 4.18 -17.11
CA ASN A 153 -9.20 4.94 -15.88
C ASN A 153 -9.36 4.05 -14.65
N MET A 154 -8.33 3.26 -14.33
CA MET A 154 -8.24 2.47 -13.10
C MET A 154 -7.36 3.22 -12.10
N ASP A 155 -7.91 4.15 -11.40
CA ASP A 155 -7.20 5.06 -10.50
C ASP A 155 -7.61 4.90 -9.02
N ILE A 156 -8.63 4.08 -8.72
CA ILE A 156 -9.13 3.82 -7.37
C ILE A 156 -9.31 2.32 -7.19
N TYR A 157 -8.69 1.78 -6.14
CA TYR A 157 -8.74 0.35 -5.78
C TYR A 157 -9.44 0.19 -4.43
N PRO A 158 -10.66 -0.35 -4.39
CA PRO A 158 -11.34 -0.71 -3.14
C PRO A 158 -10.69 -1.99 -2.58
N LEU A 159 -9.69 -1.81 -1.71
CA LEU A 159 -8.94 -2.93 -1.13
C LEU A 159 -9.80 -3.68 -0.11
N ASP A 160 -10.64 -2.96 0.65
CA ASP A 160 -11.57 -3.53 1.62
C ASP A 160 -12.82 -2.63 1.73
N HIS A 161 -13.71 -2.95 2.68
CA HIS A 161 -14.96 -2.20 2.91
C HIS A 161 -14.75 -0.76 3.39
N GLU A 162 -13.62 -0.49 4.04
CA GLU A 162 -13.32 0.83 4.62
C GLU A 162 -12.25 1.61 3.86
N ILE A 163 -11.61 1.04 2.83
CA ILE A 163 -10.44 1.66 2.23
C ILE A 163 -10.44 1.65 0.70
N LEU A 164 -10.18 2.82 0.17
CA LEU A 164 -9.86 3.09 -1.24
C LEU A 164 -8.38 3.50 -1.33
N SER A 165 -7.60 2.78 -2.11
CA SER A 165 -6.20 3.13 -2.39
C SER A 165 -6.03 3.53 -3.85
N LEU A 166 -5.11 4.45 -4.11
CA LEU A 166 -4.75 4.80 -5.49
C LEU A 166 -3.58 3.97 -6.02
N GLU A 167 -2.91 3.20 -5.16
CA GLU A 167 -1.74 2.37 -5.49
C GLU A 167 -0.65 3.14 -6.27
N LEU A 168 -0.39 4.38 -5.83
CA LEU A 168 0.64 5.26 -6.39
C LEU A 168 2.01 4.96 -5.75
N ASN A 169 2.66 3.92 -6.21
CA ASN A 169 3.90 3.36 -5.63
C ASN A 169 5.10 4.33 -5.59
N GLN A 170 4.98 5.55 -6.11
CA GLN A 170 6.03 6.56 -6.11
C GLN A 170 5.63 7.85 -5.41
N SER A 171 4.38 7.92 -4.92
CA SER A 171 3.81 9.13 -4.34
C SER A 171 4.63 9.69 -3.19
N PHE A 172 5.23 8.82 -2.38
CA PHE A 172 6.04 9.24 -1.24
C PHE A 172 7.30 9.99 -1.69
N HIS A 173 8.06 9.45 -2.65
CA HIS A 173 9.22 10.11 -3.23
C HIS A 173 8.84 11.39 -4.00
N GLU A 174 7.76 11.35 -4.77
CA GLU A 174 7.26 12.51 -5.52
C GLU A 174 6.92 13.67 -4.60
N LEU A 175 6.12 13.42 -3.57
CA LEU A 175 5.61 14.46 -2.67
C LEU A 175 6.69 15.05 -1.75
N TYR A 176 7.54 14.19 -1.15
CA TYR A 176 8.43 14.62 -0.06
C TYR A 176 9.89 14.79 -0.46
N VAL A 177 10.33 14.27 -1.60
CA VAL A 177 11.73 14.39 -2.06
C VAL A 177 11.87 15.30 -3.26
N THR A 178 10.97 15.17 -4.25
CA THR A 178 11.04 15.96 -5.49
C THR A 178 10.06 17.14 -5.53
N ASN A 179 9.17 17.27 -4.54
CA ASN A 179 8.10 18.27 -4.51
C ASN A 179 7.23 18.25 -5.79
N ASN A 180 7.04 17.06 -6.35
CA ASN A 180 6.14 16.85 -7.48
C ASN A 180 4.74 16.52 -6.97
N TYR A 181 3.79 17.41 -7.20
CA TYR A 181 2.42 17.29 -6.70
C TYR A 181 1.47 16.50 -7.62
N ASN A 182 1.99 15.76 -8.60
CA ASN A 182 1.16 14.98 -9.52
C ASN A 182 0.28 13.96 -8.76
N SER A 183 0.86 13.27 -7.77
CA SER A 183 0.11 12.35 -6.90
C SER A 183 -1.00 13.06 -6.11
N LEU A 184 -0.83 14.35 -5.77
CA LEU A 184 -1.85 15.14 -5.07
C LEU A 184 -3.03 15.46 -5.99
N PHE A 185 -2.78 15.80 -7.26
CA PHE A 185 -3.85 15.99 -8.25
C PHE A 185 -4.64 14.71 -8.52
N LEU A 186 -3.97 13.55 -8.54
CA LEU A 186 -4.66 12.27 -8.69
C LEU A 186 -5.53 11.96 -7.48
N LEU A 187 -5.06 12.27 -6.28
CA LEU A 187 -5.82 12.12 -5.04
C LEU A 187 -7.04 13.07 -5.01
N ASN A 188 -6.86 14.32 -5.43
CA ASN A 188 -7.96 15.28 -5.57
C ASN A 188 -9.07 14.73 -6.48
N ARG A 189 -8.72 14.21 -7.66
CA ARG A 189 -9.68 13.59 -8.59
C ARG A 189 -10.38 12.37 -8.01
N ALA A 190 -9.69 11.58 -7.19
CA ALA A 190 -10.29 10.42 -6.52
C ALA A 190 -11.33 10.86 -5.48
N ILE A 191 -11.07 11.94 -4.75
CA ILE A 191 -12.01 12.50 -3.78
C ILE A 191 -13.24 13.07 -4.51
N ILE A 192 -13.06 13.81 -5.59
CA ILE A 192 -14.16 14.30 -6.42
C ILE A 192 -15.02 13.15 -6.97
N LYS A 193 -14.39 12.05 -7.42
CA LYS A 193 -15.15 10.85 -7.82
C LYS A 193 -15.95 10.24 -6.66
N TYR A 194 -15.35 10.23 -5.46
CA TYR A 194 -16.07 9.79 -4.26
C TYR A 194 -17.29 10.69 -4.00
N GLU A 195 -17.12 12.02 -4.04
CA GLU A 195 -18.21 12.99 -3.87
C GLU A 195 -19.28 12.88 -4.96
N THR A 196 -18.90 12.55 -6.19
CA THR A 196 -19.86 12.32 -7.29
C THR A 196 -20.76 11.10 -7.03
N VAL A 197 -20.27 10.09 -6.32
CA VAL A 197 -21.02 8.86 -6.03
C VAL A 197 -21.81 8.96 -4.72
N PHE A 198 -21.24 9.59 -3.69
CA PHE A 198 -21.77 9.58 -2.32
C PHE A 198 -22.23 10.95 -1.83
N GLY A 199 -22.24 11.97 -2.69
CA GLY A 199 -22.61 13.33 -2.36
C GLY A 199 -21.48 14.17 -1.78
N LYS A 200 -21.70 15.48 -1.71
CA LYS A 200 -20.70 16.46 -1.30
C LYS A 200 -20.32 16.30 0.18
N ILE A 201 -19.02 16.44 0.49
CA ILE A 201 -18.52 16.43 1.85
C ILE A 201 -18.82 17.78 2.52
N LYS A 202 -19.47 17.75 3.69
CA LYS A 202 -19.91 18.98 4.38
C LYS A 202 -18.76 19.81 4.94
N TYR A 203 -17.81 19.17 5.63
CA TYR A 203 -16.68 19.84 6.28
C TYR A 203 -15.35 19.24 5.85
N LYS A 204 -14.34 20.09 5.62
CA LYS A 204 -12.99 19.68 5.23
C LYS A 204 -11.95 20.28 6.16
N TYR A 205 -11.21 19.42 6.84
CA TYR A 205 -10.16 19.77 7.80
C TYR A 205 -8.82 19.19 7.37
N TYR A 206 -7.72 19.79 7.80
CA TYR A 206 -6.40 19.31 7.43
C TYR A 206 -5.40 19.40 8.59
N LEU A 207 -4.40 18.51 8.51
CA LEU A 207 -3.20 18.50 9.32
C LEU A 207 -2.01 18.36 8.38
N GLY A 208 -1.10 19.37 8.41
CA GLY A 208 0.10 19.44 7.58
C GLY A 208 -0.07 20.20 6.28
N SER A 209 1.07 20.58 5.70
CA SER A 209 1.13 21.47 4.54
C SER A 209 0.53 20.89 3.26
N LEU A 210 0.70 19.59 3.03
CA LEU A 210 0.09 18.92 1.88
C LEU A 210 -1.43 18.76 2.07
N GLY A 211 -1.90 18.62 3.31
CA GLY A 211 -3.33 18.63 3.62
C GLY A 211 -3.98 19.96 3.25
N LYS A 212 -3.33 21.08 3.60
CA LYS A 212 -3.78 22.41 3.20
C LYS A 212 -3.87 22.58 1.68
N LYS A 213 -2.80 22.23 0.97
CA LYS A 213 -2.77 22.30 -0.50
C LYS A 213 -3.88 21.46 -1.14
N LEU A 214 -4.11 20.24 -0.62
CA LEU A 214 -5.16 19.38 -1.14
C LEU A 214 -6.55 19.99 -0.89
N LYS A 215 -6.78 20.59 0.28
CA LYS A 215 -8.04 21.29 0.57
C LYS A 215 -8.29 22.42 -0.42
N GLU A 216 -7.28 23.27 -0.68
CA GLU A 216 -7.37 24.37 -1.65
C GLU A 216 -7.71 23.85 -3.06
N LEU A 217 -7.08 22.75 -3.50
CA LEU A 217 -7.39 22.12 -4.79
C LEU A 217 -8.82 21.58 -4.87
N LEU A 218 -9.30 20.93 -3.80
CA LEU A 218 -10.67 20.42 -3.73
C LEU A 218 -11.70 21.54 -3.83
N GLU A 219 -11.55 22.61 -3.04
CA GLU A 219 -12.46 23.73 -3.02
C GLU A 219 -12.50 24.48 -4.37
N ASP A 220 -11.38 24.53 -5.10
CA ASP A 220 -11.33 25.15 -6.42
C ASP A 220 -12.01 24.28 -7.50
N GLU A 221 -11.84 22.96 -7.45
CA GLU A 221 -12.46 22.05 -8.43
C GLU A 221 -13.97 21.89 -8.20
N GLU A 222 -14.41 21.86 -6.94
CA GLU A 222 -15.83 21.79 -6.58
C GLU A 222 -16.67 22.98 -7.07
N LYS A 223 -16.07 24.17 -7.23
CA LYS A 223 -16.76 25.34 -7.80
C LYS A 223 -17.22 25.11 -9.24
N ASN A 224 -16.58 24.18 -9.94
CA ASN A 224 -16.80 23.90 -11.35
C ASN A 224 -17.68 22.66 -11.60
N ILE A 225 -18.08 21.96 -10.53
CA ILE A 225 -18.82 20.70 -10.62
C ILE A 225 -20.14 20.84 -9.84
N ASN A 226 -21.24 20.47 -10.46
CA ASN A 226 -22.51 20.35 -9.74
C ASN A 226 -22.53 19.00 -9.01
N LEU A 227 -22.31 19.02 -7.71
CA LEU A 227 -22.40 17.86 -6.84
C LEU A 227 -23.77 17.82 -6.18
N ASP A 228 -24.33 16.62 -5.99
CA ASP A 228 -25.58 16.44 -5.27
C ASP A 228 -25.40 16.88 -3.82
N GLU A 229 -26.43 17.60 -3.29
CA GLU A 229 -26.40 18.09 -1.92
C GLU A 229 -26.76 17.02 -0.88
N GLU A 230 -27.19 15.83 -1.30
CA GLU A 230 -27.40 14.69 -0.40
C GLU A 230 -26.05 14.26 0.21
N GLN A 231 -25.91 14.49 1.51
CA GLN A 231 -24.64 14.34 2.23
C GLN A 231 -24.64 13.05 3.05
N SER A 232 -23.99 12.00 2.55
CA SER A 232 -23.70 10.80 3.35
C SER A 232 -22.45 10.96 4.21
N THR A 233 -21.55 11.87 3.80
CA THR A 233 -20.25 12.09 4.46
C THR A 233 -20.23 13.43 5.18
N LEU A 234 -20.13 13.37 6.52
CA LEU A 234 -20.15 14.55 7.40
C LEU A 234 -18.90 15.40 7.24
N ALA A 235 -17.74 14.77 7.32
CA ALA A 235 -16.45 15.47 7.34
C ALA A 235 -15.36 14.68 6.62
N CYS A 236 -14.38 15.42 6.14
CA CYS A 236 -13.13 14.89 5.62
C CYS A 236 -11.95 15.43 6.44
N ILE A 237 -11.01 14.57 6.80
CA ILE A 237 -9.80 14.92 7.52
C ILE A 237 -8.60 14.54 6.65
N LEU A 238 -7.84 15.53 6.22
CA LEU A 238 -6.67 15.39 5.34
C LEU A 238 -5.41 15.28 6.20
N PHE A 239 -4.78 14.10 6.22
CA PHE A 239 -3.56 13.84 6.97
C PHE A 239 -2.34 13.87 6.05
N ASP A 240 -1.37 14.71 6.38
CA ASP A 240 -0.04 14.71 5.77
C ASP A 240 0.85 13.71 6.51
N ARG A 241 1.41 12.73 5.79
CA ARG A 241 2.29 11.70 6.37
C ARG A 241 3.53 12.28 7.08
N SER A 242 3.97 13.48 6.69
CA SER A 242 5.11 14.15 7.34
C SER A 242 4.94 14.37 8.85
N ILE A 243 3.70 14.34 9.34
CA ILE A 243 3.39 14.49 10.77
C ILE A 243 3.79 13.27 11.59
N ASP A 244 3.67 12.07 11.01
CA ASP A 244 4.01 10.81 11.66
C ASP A 244 4.88 9.92 10.76
N MET A 245 6.18 10.14 10.81
CA MET A 245 7.17 9.30 10.13
C MET A 245 7.67 8.14 11.00
N ILE A 246 7.22 8.06 12.26
CA ILE A 246 7.60 7.00 13.19
C ILE A 246 6.86 5.72 12.87
N THR A 247 5.55 5.81 12.73
CA THR A 247 4.67 4.64 12.54
C THR A 247 5.09 3.71 11.40
N PRO A 248 5.46 4.17 10.19
CA PRO A 248 5.92 3.26 9.14
C PRO A 248 7.27 2.58 9.41
N LEU A 249 8.04 3.06 10.39
CA LEU A 249 9.38 2.54 10.71
C LEU A 249 9.38 1.55 11.88
N ILE A 250 8.29 1.41 12.61
CA ILE A 250 8.21 0.51 13.77
C ILE A 250 7.65 -0.85 13.41
N THR A 251 7.98 -1.84 14.23
CA THR A 251 7.57 -3.23 14.02
C THR A 251 6.11 -3.43 14.42
N ASN A 252 5.31 -3.94 13.51
CA ASN A 252 3.88 -4.21 13.72
C ASN A 252 3.67 -5.42 14.64
N ASN A 253 2.50 -5.46 15.30
CA ASN A 253 2.03 -6.63 16.05
C ASN A 253 0.76 -7.25 15.44
N VAL A 254 0.14 -6.58 14.47
CA VAL A 254 -1.09 -7.06 13.80
C VAL A 254 -0.74 -8.00 12.66
N TYR A 255 -1.51 -9.08 12.50
CA TYR A 255 -1.21 -10.14 11.54
C TYR A 255 -1.15 -9.65 10.09
N GLU A 256 -2.13 -8.87 9.63
CA GLU A 256 -2.14 -8.31 8.26
C GLU A 256 -0.91 -7.43 8.00
N ALA A 257 -0.56 -6.58 8.95
CA ALA A 257 0.62 -5.73 8.84
C ALA A 257 1.94 -6.53 8.85
N LEU A 258 2.02 -7.60 9.65
CA LEU A 258 3.17 -8.51 9.63
C LEU A 258 3.29 -9.29 8.31
N LEU A 259 2.17 -9.62 7.67
CA LEU A 259 2.20 -10.18 6.31
C LEU A 259 2.76 -9.17 5.31
N ASP A 260 2.37 -7.88 5.39
CA ASP A 260 2.92 -6.83 4.52
C ASP A 260 4.42 -6.61 4.75
N ASP A 261 4.86 -6.54 6.01
CA ASP A 261 6.28 -6.36 6.35
C ASP A 261 7.19 -7.50 5.82
N ASN A 262 6.66 -8.74 5.78
CA ASN A 262 7.43 -9.90 5.37
C ASN A 262 7.31 -10.26 3.89
N PHE A 263 6.13 -10.08 3.29
CA PHE A 263 5.82 -10.56 1.95
C PHE A 263 5.40 -9.46 0.96
N ASN A 264 5.19 -8.22 1.43
CA ASN A 264 4.65 -7.09 0.65
C ASN A 264 3.29 -7.41 0.02
N ILE A 265 2.23 -7.07 0.70
CA ILE A 265 0.88 -7.18 0.14
C ILE A 265 0.75 -6.21 -1.04
N ASN A 266 0.33 -6.74 -2.18
CA ASN A 266 0.06 -5.97 -3.39
C ASN A 266 -1.34 -6.33 -3.91
N LEU A 267 -2.26 -5.37 -3.88
CA LEU A 267 -3.64 -5.56 -4.33
C LEU A 267 -4.30 -6.82 -3.72
N ASN A 268 -4.18 -6.96 -2.40
CA ASN A 268 -4.69 -8.11 -1.63
C ASN A 268 -4.06 -9.46 -2.00
N GLU A 269 -2.86 -9.48 -2.57
CA GLU A 269 -2.13 -10.70 -2.88
C GLU A 269 -0.73 -10.67 -2.27
N ILE A 270 -0.26 -11.84 -1.84
CA ILE A 270 1.14 -12.07 -1.45
C ILE A 270 1.74 -13.20 -2.27
N ASN A 271 3.02 -13.05 -2.59
CA ASN A 271 3.80 -14.05 -3.31
C ASN A 271 4.76 -14.74 -2.35
N VAL A 272 4.59 -16.04 -2.18
CA VAL A 272 5.40 -16.84 -1.25
C VAL A 272 6.06 -18.03 -1.98
N PRO A 273 7.26 -18.44 -1.58
CA PRO A 273 7.87 -19.66 -2.10
C PRO A 273 7.01 -20.90 -1.77
N ALA A 274 6.73 -21.75 -2.74
CA ALA A 274 5.90 -22.95 -2.54
C ALA A 274 6.43 -23.86 -1.41
N LYS A 275 7.76 -23.90 -1.21
CA LYS A 275 8.39 -24.64 -0.11
C LYS A 275 7.98 -24.15 1.29
N MET A 276 7.50 -22.92 1.40
CA MET A 276 7.03 -22.37 2.67
C MET A 276 5.64 -22.91 3.01
N LEU A 277 4.82 -23.17 2.00
CA LEU A 277 3.46 -23.68 2.17
C LEU A 277 3.42 -25.21 2.22
N ASP A 278 4.29 -25.87 1.50
CA ASP A 278 4.45 -27.33 1.50
C ASP A 278 5.95 -27.69 1.50
N SER A 279 6.42 -28.21 2.65
CA SER A 279 7.81 -28.65 2.83
C SER A 279 8.23 -29.78 1.87
N ASN A 280 7.27 -30.53 1.33
CA ASN A 280 7.51 -31.61 0.37
C ASN A 280 7.62 -31.11 -1.08
N SER A 281 7.31 -29.85 -1.33
CA SER A 281 7.41 -29.27 -2.66
C SER A 281 8.87 -29.19 -3.12
N LYS A 282 9.21 -29.94 -4.17
CA LYS A 282 10.54 -29.92 -4.80
C LYS A 282 10.76 -28.69 -5.70
N ASN A 283 9.71 -27.96 -6.02
CA ASN A 283 9.77 -26.84 -6.94
C ASN A 283 10.04 -25.52 -6.20
N ASN A 284 10.96 -24.71 -6.73
CA ASN A 284 11.18 -23.31 -6.31
C ASN A 284 10.13 -22.36 -6.94
N SER A 285 8.91 -22.84 -7.23
CA SER A 285 7.84 -22.01 -7.77
C SER A 285 7.35 -21.01 -6.72
N ILE A 286 6.92 -19.85 -7.19
CA ILE A 286 6.23 -18.85 -6.37
C ILE A 286 4.74 -19.18 -6.42
N GLN A 287 4.09 -19.22 -5.27
CA GLN A 287 2.66 -19.37 -5.13
C GLN A 287 2.05 -18.06 -4.67
N THR A 288 0.99 -17.62 -5.33
CA THR A 288 0.23 -16.42 -4.96
C THR A 288 -0.91 -16.82 -4.02
N ILE A 289 -1.00 -16.16 -2.87
CA ILE A 289 -2.10 -16.28 -1.91
C ILE A 289 -2.92 -14.99 -1.99
N ASN A 290 -4.23 -15.14 -2.19
CA ASN A 290 -5.17 -14.03 -2.22
C ASN A 290 -5.70 -13.77 -0.80
N LEU A 291 -5.51 -12.56 -0.32
CA LEU A 291 -5.92 -12.07 1.00
C LEU A 291 -7.22 -11.23 0.87
N SER A 292 -8.19 -11.74 0.14
CA SER A 292 -9.43 -11.02 -0.10
C SER A 292 -10.53 -11.40 0.90
N LYS A 293 -11.61 -10.61 0.88
CA LYS A 293 -12.84 -10.88 1.65
C LYS A 293 -13.48 -12.25 1.35
N ASN A 294 -13.09 -12.90 0.26
CA ASN A 294 -13.57 -14.25 -0.07
C ASN A 294 -12.98 -15.31 0.88
N ASP A 295 -11.81 -15.05 1.45
CA ASP A 295 -11.26 -15.86 2.53
C ASP A 295 -11.87 -15.43 3.88
N LYS A 296 -12.96 -16.09 4.25
CA LYS A 296 -13.68 -15.81 5.51
C LYS A 296 -12.79 -16.03 6.76
N PHE A 297 -11.84 -16.93 6.65
CA PHE A 297 -10.91 -17.18 7.74
C PHE A 297 -9.93 -16.02 7.90
N TYR A 298 -9.29 -15.59 6.82
CA TYR A 298 -8.43 -14.41 6.82
C TYR A 298 -9.16 -13.16 7.32
N THR A 299 -10.36 -12.90 6.84
CA THR A 299 -11.18 -11.74 7.25
C THR A 299 -11.37 -11.69 8.76
N LYS A 300 -11.47 -12.83 9.42
CA LYS A 300 -11.63 -12.92 10.88
C LYS A 300 -10.33 -12.64 11.64
N ILE A 301 -9.19 -13.06 11.11
CA ILE A 301 -7.91 -13.04 11.85
C ILE A 301 -6.99 -11.88 11.47
N LYS A 302 -7.26 -11.16 10.39
CA LYS A 302 -6.36 -10.13 9.84
C LYS A 302 -5.98 -9.04 10.85
N ASP A 303 -6.92 -8.65 11.73
CA ASP A 303 -6.72 -7.60 12.74
C ASP A 303 -6.27 -8.16 14.12
N TYR A 304 -6.03 -9.48 14.23
CA TYR A 304 -5.55 -10.07 15.48
C TYR A 304 -4.09 -9.72 15.74
N GLY A 305 -3.76 -9.45 17.01
CA GLY A 305 -2.38 -9.38 17.45
C GLY A 305 -1.67 -10.73 17.33
N PHE A 306 -0.36 -10.73 17.08
CA PHE A 306 0.38 -11.95 16.76
C PHE A 306 0.33 -13.01 17.88
N ASN A 307 0.28 -12.59 19.14
CA ASN A 307 0.09 -13.51 20.26
C ASN A 307 -1.28 -14.20 20.23
N GLN A 308 -2.33 -13.51 19.76
CA GLN A 308 -3.65 -14.12 19.57
C GLN A 308 -3.64 -15.12 18.42
N ILE A 309 -2.96 -14.80 17.31
CA ILE A 309 -2.79 -15.72 16.17
C ILE A 309 -2.12 -17.02 16.62
N ARG A 310 -1.04 -16.92 17.38
CA ARG A 310 -0.34 -18.11 17.92
C ARG A 310 -1.23 -19.00 18.81
N ALA A 311 -2.16 -18.40 19.54
CA ALA A 311 -3.10 -19.15 20.37
C ALA A 311 -4.28 -19.70 19.55
N TYR A 312 -4.81 -18.92 18.61
CA TYR A 312 -6.03 -19.23 17.87
C TYR A 312 -5.86 -20.33 16.80
N LEU A 313 -4.76 -20.26 16.00
CA LEU A 313 -4.56 -21.18 14.88
C LEU A 313 -4.52 -22.68 15.29
N PRO A 314 -3.77 -23.08 16.35
CA PRO A 314 -3.75 -24.48 16.78
C PRO A 314 -5.12 -24.96 17.29
N LEU A 315 -5.84 -24.12 18.02
CA LEU A 315 -7.18 -24.46 18.51
C LEU A 315 -8.15 -24.70 17.35
N ARG A 316 -8.13 -23.83 16.35
CA ARG A 316 -8.99 -23.98 15.18
C ARG A 316 -8.66 -25.23 14.37
N LEU A 317 -7.39 -25.58 14.26
CA LEU A 317 -6.97 -26.83 13.60
C LEU A 317 -7.49 -28.07 14.34
N GLN A 318 -7.45 -28.07 15.66
CA GLN A 318 -8.00 -29.15 16.50
C GLN A 318 -9.53 -29.27 16.33
N GLU A 319 -10.25 -28.15 16.29
CA GLU A 319 -11.70 -28.12 16.05
C GLU A 319 -12.04 -28.73 14.67
N GLN A 320 -11.34 -28.32 13.62
CA GLN A 320 -11.55 -28.85 12.27
C GLN A 320 -11.24 -30.35 12.19
N ASN A 321 -10.19 -30.82 12.87
CA ASN A 321 -9.87 -32.24 12.92
C ASN A 321 -11.00 -33.05 13.59
N LYS A 322 -11.59 -32.56 14.69
CA LYS A 322 -12.75 -33.20 15.34
C LYS A 322 -13.95 -33.28 14.40
N ILE A 323 -14.28 -32.18 13.69
CA ILE A 323 -15.41 -32.15 12.74
C ILE A 323 -15.20 -33.21 11.62
N ILE A 324 -13.98 -33.32 11.08
CA ILE A 324 -13.65 -34.31 10.05
C ILE A 324 -13.73 -35.75 10.58
N GLU A 325 -13.29 -36.01 11.80
CA GLU A 325 -13.40 -37.33 12.43
C GLU A 325 -14.85 -37.73 12.71
N GLU A 326 -15.67 -36.79 13.17
CA GLU A 326 -17.10 -37.00 13.43
C GLU A 326 -17.87 -37.23 12.13
N SER A 327 -17.56 -36.50 11.05
CA SER A 327 -18.20 -36.70 9.74
C SER A 327 -17.87 -38.06 9.14
N LYS A 328 -16.68 -38.60 9.39
CA LYS A 328 -16.30 -39.97 8.95
C LYS A 328 -17.09 -41.10 9.68
N LYS A 329 -17.61 -40.81 10.86
CA LYS A 329 -18.35 -41.79 11.71
C LYS A 329 -19.85 -41.84 11.39
N ARG A 330 -20.42 -40.86 10.68
CA ARG A 330 -21.87 -40.67 10.50
C ARG A 330 -22.47 -41.21 9.17
N THR A 331 -21.89 -42.15 8.50
CA THR A 331 -22.28 -42.61 7.16
C THR A 331 -23.38 -43.70 7.17
N THR A 332 -24.68 -43.29 7.15
CA THR A 332 -25.77 -44.24 6.81
C THR A 332 -27.04 -43.61 6.18
N ASP A 333 -27.13 -42.28 5.95
CA ASP A 333 -28.37 -41.66 5.49
C ASP A 333 -28.13 -40.84 4.20
N LEU A 334 -28.74 -41.23 3.06
CA LEU A 334 -28.50 -40.67 1.71
C LEU A 334 -28.81 -39.15 1.61
N ALA A 335 -29.83 -38.64 2.28
CA ALA A 335 -30.16 -37.22 2.27
C ALA A 335 -29.12 -36.37 3.02
N LYS A 336 -28.57 -36.90 4.10
CA LYS A 336 -27.48 -36.27 4.87
C LYS A 336 -26.14 -36.30 4.12
N ILE A 337 -25.94 -37.31 3.26
CA ILE A 337 -24.73 -37.43 2.44
C ILE A 337 -24.57 -36.22 1.48
N GLN A 338 -25.65 -35.71 0.88
CA GLN A 338 -25.56 -34.53 -0.02
C GLN A 338 -25.26 -33.23 0.75
N GLU A 339 -25.80 -33.05 1.94
CA GLU A 339 -25.51 -31.93 2.82
C GLU A 339 -24.09 -32.01 3.40
N ASP A 340 -23.69 -33.20 3.80
CA ASP A 340 -22.32 -33.50 4.26
C ASP A 340 -21.27 -33.30 3.16
N LEU A 341 -21.56 -33.63 1.89
CA LEU A 341 -20.68 -33.37 0.76
C LEU A 341 -20.48 -31.88 0.50
N LYS A 342 -21.53 -31.06 0.59
CA LYS A 342 -21.42 -29.60 0.47
C LYS A 342 -20.64 -29.01 1.66
N ASN A 343 -20.90 -29.48 2.85
CA ASN A 343 -20.19 -29.08 4.06
C ASN A 343 -18.72 -29.53 4.03
N PHE A 344 -18.45 -30.72 3.51
CA PHE A 344 -17.08 -31.23 3.36
C PHE A 344 -16.25 -30.41 2.35
N ALA A 345 -16.85 -29.96 1.24
CA ALA A 345 -16.17 -29.09 0.30
C ALA A 345 -15.78 -27.74 0.95
N LYS A 346 -16.70 -27.12 1.70
CA LYS A 346 -16.42 -25.89 2.46
C LYS A 346 -15.33 -26.09 3.52
N VAL A 347 -15.42 -27.18 4.29
CA VAL A 347 -14.40 -27.50 5.32
C VAL A 347 -13.04 -27.76 4.69
N LYS A 348 -12.99 -28.37 3.49
CA LYS A 348 -11.73 -28.59 2.75
C LYS A 348 -11.11 -27.28 2.27
N GLU A 349 -11.92 -26.35 1.77
CA GLU A 349 -11.47 -25.02 1.34
C GLU A 349 -10.96 -24.20 2.56
N GLU A 350 -11.74 -24.14 3.64
CA GLU A 350 -11.34 -23.50 4.90
C GLU A 350 -10.06 -24.12 5.49
N ARG A 351 -9.87 -25.43 5.34
CA ARG A 351 -8.66 -26.11 5.81
C ARG A 351 -7.43 -25.74 5.00
N ALA A 352 -7.57 -25.56 3.67
CA ALA A 352 -6.46 -25.11 2.84
C ALA A 352 -6.02 -23.70 3.24
N SER A 353 -6.98 -22.78 3.42
CA SER A 353 -6.70 -21.42 3.92
C SER A 353 -6.05 -21.46 5.31
N LEU A 354 -6.63 -22.21 6.27
CA LEU A 354 -6.07 -22.36 7.61
C LEU A 354 -4.63 -22.88 7.59
N THR A 355 -4.34 -23.88 6.75
CA THR A 355 -2.98 -24.45 6.60
C THR A 355 -2.00 -23.42 6.07
N ASN A 356 -2.39 -22.62 5.06
CA ASN A 356 -1.57 -21.54 4.54
C ASN A 356 -1.25 -20.51 5.64
N HIS A 357 -2.27 -20.07 6.40
CA HIS A 357 -2.07 -19.11 7.48
C HIS A 357 -1.23 -19.67 8.65
N ILE A 358 -1.33 -20.95 8.95
CA ILE A 358 -0.44 -21.62 9.93
C ILE A 358 1.02 -21.55 9.46
N ASN A 359 1.28 -21.88 8.19
CA ASN A 359 2.63 -21.88 7.64
C ASN A 359 3.21 -20.45 7.58
N LEU A 360 2.40 -19.45 7.20
CA LEU A 360 2.79 -18.05 7.21
C LEU A 360 3.10 -17.56 8.62
N ALA A 361 2.24 -17.87 9.59
CA ALA A 361 2.46 -17.48 10.99
C ALA A 361 3.68 -18.19 11.61
N ASP A 362 3.94 -19.45 11.26
CA ASP A 362 5.14 -20.16 11.70
C ASP A 362 6.42 -19.53 11.14
N PHE A 363 6.39 -19.12 9.87
CA PHE A 363 7.52 -18.40 9.25
C PHE A 363 7.80 -17.08 9.97
N ILE A 364 6.76 -16.25 10.17
CA ILE A 364 6.89 -14.97 10.90
C ILE A 364 7.43 -15.22 12.31
N GLY A 365 6.85 -16.18 13.04
CA GLY A 365 7.27 -16.52 14.38
C GLY A 365 8.69 -17.10 14.49
N LYS A 366 9.18 -17.76 13.46
CA LYS A 366 10.59 -18.20 13.37
C LYS A 366 11.51 -17.00 13.19
N LYS A 367 11.15 -16.05 12.29
CA LYS A 367 11.92 -14.84 12.06
C LYS A 367 12.01 -13.97 13.31
N GLU A 368 10.90 -13.79 14.04
CA GLU A 368 10.89 -13.02 15.30
C GLU A 368 11.74 -13.65 16.41
N ARG A 369 11.84 -14.99 16.44
CA ARG A 369 12.64 -15.72 17.44
C ARG A 369 14.16 -15.63 17.18
N TYR A 370 14.60 -15.15 16.03
CA TYR A 370 16.02 -14.91 15.77
C TYR A 370 16.56 -13.90 16.80
N PRO A 371 17.71 -14.19 17.43
CA PRO A 371 18.27 -13.31 18.45
C PRO A 371 18.42 -11.86 17.97
N LEU A 372 18.84 -11.67 16.72
CA LEU A 372 19.00 -10.36 16.12
C LEU A 372 17.69 -9.58 16.04
N SER A 373 16.58 -10.21 15.61
CA SER A 373 15.27 -9.57 15.57
C SER A 373 14.80 -9.12 16.95
N ARG A 374 15.09 -9.91 18.00
CA ARG A 374 14.78 -9.53 19.38
C ARG A 374 15.59 -8.33 19.85
N PHE A 375 16.87 -8.22 19.44
CA PHE A 375 17.69 -7.05 19.75
C PHE A 375 17.17 -5.80 19.05
N TYR A 376 16.86 -5.87 17.76
CA TYR A 376 16.25 -4.76 17.04
C TYR A 376 14.96 -4.30 17.71
N TYR A 377 14.07 -5.23 18.06
CA TYR A 377 12.83 -4.92 18.76
C TYR A 377 13.08 -4.26 20.14
N THR A 378 14.05 -4.74 20.91
CA THR A 378 14.40 -4.15 22.22
C THR A 378 14.90 -2.71 22.08
N TYR A 379 15.75 -2.44 21.08
CA TYR A 379 16.23 -1.08 20.82
C TYR A 379 15.12 -0.17 20.28
N GLU A 380 14.26 -0.67 19.40
CA GLU A 380 13.08 0.05 18.91
C GLU A 380 12.18 0.47 20.06
N GLN A 381 11.79 -0.47 20.93
CA GLN A 381 10.96 -0.18 22.09
C GLN A 381 11.64 0.82 23.04
N GLY A 382 12.91 0.66 23.34
CA GLY A 382 13.66 1.61 24.18
C GLY A 382 13.63 3.04 23.63
N LEU A 383 13.77 3.20 22.32
CA LEU A 383 13.67 4.49 21.66
C LEU A 383 12.25 5.08 21.74
N LEU A 384 11.22 4.26 21.48
CA LEU A 384 9.81 4.68 21.52
C LEU A 384 9.41 5.17 22.92
N TYR A 385 9.92 4.54 23.98
CA TYR A 385 9.75 5.00 25.36
C TYR A 385 10.55 6.27 25.70
N GLY A 386 11.31 6.79 24.72
CA GLY A 386 12.04 8.05 24.83
C GLY A 386 13.38 7.94 25.52
N GLY A 387 13.92 6.74 25.66
CA GLY A 387 15.28 6.47 26.12
C GLY A 387 16.23 6.18 24.96
N VAL A 388 17.54 6.24 25.22
CA VAL A 388 18.55 5.65 24.34
C VAL A 388 19.10 4.44 25.07
N PRO A 389 18.84 3.22 24.61
CA PRO A 389 19.32 2.02 25.29
C PRO A 389 20.86 2.01 25.38
N ASP A 390 21.38 1.40 26.45
CA ASP A 390 22.81 1.22 26.63
C ASP A 390 23.43 0.49 25.43
N LYS A 391 24.63 0.91 25.06
CA LYS A 391 25.39 0.34 23.91
C LYS A 391 24.69 0.44 22.55
N PHE A 392 23.68 1.31 22.41
CA PHE A 392 22.94 1.48 21.15
C PHE A 392 23.87 1.72 19.95
N PHE A 393 24.83 2.66 20.05
CA PHE A 393 25.73 2.98 18.95
C PHE A 393 26.73 1.85 18.68
N GLU A 394 27.25 1.18 19.72
CA GLU A 394 28.11 0.00 19.55
C GLU A 394 27.37 -1.08 18.75
N PHE A 395 26.13 -1.37 19.12
CA PHE A 395 25.29 -2.33 18.41
C PHE A 395 25.10 -1.95 16.94
N ILE A 396 24.73 -0.70 16.62
CA ILE A 396 24.49 -0.26 15.23
C ILE A 396 25.77 -0.40 14.40
N PHE A 397 26.92 0.05 14.91
CA PHE A 397 28.18 -0.06 14.20
C PHE A 397 28.61 -1.53 13.99
N ASP A 398 28.38 -2.39 14.97
CA ASP A 398 28.68 -3.81 14.85
C ASP A 398 27.79 -4.49 13.80
N GLU A 399 26.49 -4.17 13.75
CA GLU A 399 25.58 -4.73 12.77
C GLU A 399 25.90 -4.22 11.34
N ILE A 400 26.28 -2.96 11.18
CA ILE A 400 26.79 -2.44 9.90
C ILE A 400 28.00 -3.25 9.45
N ARG A 401 29.01 -3.45 10.33
CA ARG A 401 30.25 -4.18 10.01
C ARG A 401 30.01 -5.65 9.67
N LYS A 402 29.01 -6.28 10.30
CA LYS A 402 28.57 -7.65 9.97
C LYS A 402 27.81 -7.72 8.66
N LYS A 403 27.49 -6.57 8.02
CA LYS A 403 26.66 -6.48 6.82
C LYS A 403 25.27 -7.10 7.02
N SER A 404 24.64 -6.82 8.17
CA SER A 404 23.27 -7.23 8.46
C SER A 404 22.29 -6.64 7.45
N GLU A 405 21.02 -7.08 7.48
CA GLU A 405 20.00 -6.63 6.52
C GLU A 405 19.88 -5.09 6.53
N GLU A 406 20.10 -4.47 5.39
CA GLU A 406 20.22 -3.02 5.24
C GLU A 406 19.00 -2.27 5.78
N TYR A 407 17.80 -2.75 5.47
CA TYR A 407 16.56 -2.07 5.86
C TYR A 407 16.27 -2.15 7.36
N ASP A 408 16.65 -3.23 8.02
CA ASP A 408 16.50 -3.36 9.46
C ASP A 408 17.39 -2.34 10.20
N ILE A 409 18.63 -2.15 9.70
CA ILE A 409 19.56 -1.14 10.24
C ILE A 409 19.02 0.26 9.97
N LEU A 410 18.56 0.55 8.75
CA LEU A 410 18.03 1.86 8.38
C LEU A 410 16.79 2.25 9.19
N LYS A 411 15.90 1.28 9.48
CA LYS A 411 14.75 1.52 10.36
C LYS A 411 15.19 2.12 11.70
N ILE A 412 16.11 1.48 12.38
CA ILE A 412 16.59 1.91 13.70
C ILE A 412 17.36 3.23 13.62
N ILE A 413 18.18 3.41 12.58
CA ILE A 413 18.93 4.65 12.36
C ILE A 413 17.96 5.82 12.16
N CYS A 414 16.96 5.68 11.28
CA CYS A 414 15.98 6.72 11.03
C CYS A 414 15.10 6.98 12.26
N LEU A 415 14.68 5.93 12.97
CA LEU A 415 13.88 6.04 14.17
C LEU A 415 14.60 6.84 15.26
N TYR A 416 15.88 6.53 15.52
CA TYR A 416 16.71 7.32 16.44
C TYR A 416 16.78 8.79 16.04
N SER A 417 17.03 9.06 14.74
CA SER A 417 17.15 10.42 14.22
C SER A 417 15.87 11.23 14.41
N ILE A 418 14.70 10.64 14.17
CA ILE A 418 13.41 11.32 14.36
C ILE A 418 13.16 11.59 15.84
N ILE A 419 13.31 10.57 16.69
CA ILE A 419 13.02 10.65 18.13
C ILE A 419 13.94 11.63 18.84
N ASN A 420 15.23 11.67 18.48
CA ASN A 420 16.23 12.50 19.15
C ASN A 420 16.57 13.79 18.38
N SER A 421 15.78 14.15 17.35
CA SER A 421 16.02 15.31 16.48
C SER A 421 17.38 15.31 15.81
N GLY A 422 17.90 14.13 15.47
CA GLY A 422 19.15 13.93 14.73
C GLY A 422 20.30 13.38 15.57
N TYR A 423 21.43 13.23 14.93
CA TYR A 423 22.68 12.71 15.48
C TYR A 423 23.66 13.83 15.77
N LYS A 424 24.50 13.69 16.82
CA LYS A 424 25.69 14.55 16.99
C LYS A 424 26.59 14.41 15.76
N ASN A 425 27.12 15.52 15.23
CA ASN A 425 27.85 15.56 13.95
C ASN A 425 28.94 14.47 13.84
N LYS A 426 29.75 14.27 14.88
CA LYS A 426 30.81 13.25 14.88
C LYS A 426 30.26 11.83 14.68
N ILE A 427 29.14 11.50 15.32
CA ILE A 427 28.50 10.18 15.21
C ILE A 427 27.84 10.06 13.82
N TYR A 428 27.21 11.13 13.34
CA TYR A 428 26.57 11.15 12.02
C TYR A 428 27.58 10.89 10.90
N ASP A 429 28.72 11.59 10.91
CA ASP A 429 29.76 11.43 9.89
C ASP A 429 30.38 10.03 9.94
N GLN A 430 30.60 9.48 11.14
CA GLN A 430 31.09 8.11 11.30
C GLN A 430 30.07 7.09 10.77
N LEU A 431 28.79 7.25 11.12
CA LEU A 431 27.69 6.38 10.69
C LEU A 431 27.58 6.36 9.16
N ARG A 432 27.58 7.53 8.53
CA ARG A 432 27.53 7.68 7.08
C ARG A 432 28.74 7.02 6.40
N LYS A 433 29.94 7.24 6.95
CA LYS A 433 31.17 6.64 6.41
C LYS A 433 31.14 5.11 6.49
N GLU A 434 30.82 4.53 7.66
CA GLU A 434 30.79 3.08 7.84
C GLU A 434 29.68 2.44 7.00
N PHE A 435 28.51 3.09 6.89
CA PHE A 435 27.41 2.60 6.05
C PHE A 435 27.83 2.47 4.58
N PHE A 436 28.41 3.52 3.98
CA PHE A 436 28.86 3.45 2.59
C PHE A 436 30.05 2.51 2.35
N LEU A 437 30.93 2.33 3.32
CA LEU A 437 32.03 1.37 3.20
C LEU A 437 31.51 -0.08 3.11
N VAL A 438 30.41 -0.40 3.77
CA VAL A 438 29.87 -1.77 3.84
C VAL A 438 28.83 -2.05 2.78
N TYR A 439 27.85 -1.14 2.59
CA TYR A 439 26.74 -1.33 1.65
C TYR A 439 27.03 -0.78 0.25
N GLY A 440 28.04 0.07 0.13
CA GLY A 440 28.50 0.64 -1.14
C GLY A 440 27.96 2.05 -1.42
N PHE A 441 28.66 2.75 -2.31
CA PHE A 441 28.30 4.13 -2.69
C PHE A 441 27.00 4.23 -3.50
N GLN A 442 26.47 3.14 -4.00
CA GLN A 442 25.17 3.09 -4.66
C GLN A 442 24.04 3.53 -3.75
N GLU A 443 24.20 3.37 -2.44
CA GLU A 443 23.21 3.78 -1.43
C GLU A 443 23.24 5.29 -1.11
N LEU A 444 24.07 6.06 -1.81
CA LEU A 444 24.15 7.52 -1.66
C LEU A 444 22.82 8.21 -1.94
N PHE A 445 22.08 7.74 -2.96
CA PHE A 445 20.75 8.31 -3.28
C PHE A 445 19.75 8.04 -2.17
N LEU A 446 19.71 6.83 -1.66
CA LEU A 446 18.88 6.46 -0.52
C LEU A 446 19.17 7.38 0.68
N TRP A 447 20.44 7.48 1.07
CA TRP A 447 20.85 8.32 2.19
C TRP A 447 20.46 9.78 2.02
N ARG A 448 20.79 10.38 0.86
CA ARG A 448 20.46 11.76 0.54
C ARG A 448 18.94 12.03 0.50
N ASN A 449 18.17 11.08 0.00
CA ASN A 449 16.72 11.22 -0.04
C ASN A 449 16.11 11.11 1.36
N LEU A 450 16.68 10.29 2.25
CA LEU A 450 16.30 10.24 3.67
C LEU A 450 16.67 11.55 4.41
N GLU A 451 17.80 12.18 4.06
CA GLU A 451 18.16 13.51 4.56
C GLU A 451 17.15 14.58 4.09
N LYS A 452 16.79 14.60 2.82
CA LYS A 452 15.78 15.53 2.27
C LYS A 452 14.40 15.33 2.90
N LEU A 453 14.03 14.09 3.17
CA LEU A 453 12.81 13.74 3.88
C LEU A 453 12.81 14.22 5.34
N GLY A 454 13.98 14.54 5.90
CA GLY A 454 14.15 14.97 7.28
C GLY A 454 14.11 13.85 8.32
N VAL A 455 14.04 12.58 7.89
CA VAL A 455 14.06 11.42 8.78
C VAL A 455 15.47 11.04 9.21
N LEU A 456 16.48 11.50 8.46
CA LEU A 456 17.89 11.29 8.77
C LEU A 456 18.63 12.63 8.73
N LYS A 457 19.17 13.08 9.87
CA LYS A 457 19.82 14.39 9.97
C LYS A 457 20.85 14.45 11.09
N SER A 458 21.76 15.43 11.01
CA SER A 458 22.56 15.83 12.16
C SER A 458 21.67 16.56 13.18
N ALA A 459 22.06 16.55 14.48
CA ALA A 459 21.25 17.09 15.56
C ALA A 459 20.99 18.59 15.38
N ASP A 460 19.72 18.95 15.41
CA ASP A 460 19.24 20.32 15.30
C ASP A 460 18.13 20.57 16.34
N GLY A 461 18.51 21.13 17.48
CA GLY A 461 17.57 21.51 18.50
C GLY A 461 17.12 20.42 19.49
N LYS A 462 16.01 20.72 20.18
CA LYS A 462 15.41 19.82 21.18
C LYS A 462 14.39 18.89 20.52
N SER A 463 14.31 17.66 20.99
CA SER A 463 13.32 16.70 20.52
C SER A 463 11.90 17.12 20.91
N ILE A 464 11.04 17.23 19.92
CA ILE A 464 9.60 17.45 20.10
C ILE A 464 8.90 16.13 20.48
N TYR A 465 9.48 14.99 20.11
CA TYR A 465 8.87 13.69 20.34
C TYR A 465 8.51 13.42 21.81
N GLN A 466 9.40 13.76 22.73
CA GLN A 466 9.17 13.61 24.17
C GLN A 466 7.94 14.41 24.67
N LEU A 467 7.71 15.59 24.09
CA LEU A 467 6.54 16.39 24.39
C LEU A 467 5.26 15.74 23.85
N ILE A 468 5.30 15.27 22.60
CA ILE A 468 4.18 14.59 21.93
C ILE A 468 3.85 13.30 22.67
N LEU A 469 4.85 12.49 23.00
CA LEU A 469 4.72 11.25 23.75
C LEU A 469 3.91 11.40 25.03
N LYS A 470 4.26 12.42 25.83
CA LYS A 470 3.59 12.72 27.11
C LYS A 470 2.21 13.34 26.92
N LYS A 471 2.08 14.35 26.07
CA LYS A 471 0.81 15.08 25.88
C LYS A 471 -0.27 14.20 25.22
N LEU A 472 0.10 13.38 24.25
CA LEU A 472 -0.82 12.45 23.62
C LEU A 472 -1.01 11.17 24.40
N ASN A 473 -0.13 10.83 25.34
CA ASN A 473 -0.13 9.54 26.04
C ASN A 473 -0.05 8.38 25.03
N LEU A 474 1.04 8.36 24.24
CA LEU A 474 1.18 7.40 23.13
C LEU A 474 1.50 5.98 23.61
N ILE A 475 1.94 5.82 24.86
CA ILE A 475 2.31 4.52 25.44
C ILE A 475 1.29 4.06 26.45
N ASN A 476 0.89 2.80 26.34
CA ASN A 476 0.08 2.08 27.29
C ASN A 476 0.81 0.78 27.71
N GLU A 477 1.42 0.81 28.88
CA GLU A 477 2.19 -0.33 29.41
C GLU A 477 1.32 -1.56 29.71
N GLU A 478 0.02 -1.38 30.01
CA GLU A 478 -0.90 -2.49 30.27
C GLU A 478 -1.17 -3.35 29.03
N GLN A 479 -0.97 -2.77 27.83
CA GLN A 479 -1.15 -3.49 26.57
C GLN A 479 0.10 -4.29 26.17
N PHE A 480 1.25 -4.02 26.81
CA PHE A 480 2.51 -4.70 26.50
C PHE A 480 2.39 -6.20 26.76
N GLU A 481 2.71 -7.00 25.72
CA GLU A 481 2.57 -8.47 25.73
C GLU A 481 1.17 -9.01 26.10
N SER A 482 0.15 -8.15 26.14
CA SER A 482 -1.23 -8.59 26.40
C SER A 482 -1.74 -9.49 25.27
N LYS A 483 -2.48 -10.52 25.64
CA LYS A 483 -3.19 -11.39 24.68
C LYS A 483 -4.53 -10.79 24.24
N GLU A 484 -5.03 -9.80 24.94
CA GLU A 484 -6.32 -9.16 24.68
C GLU A 484 -6.12 -7.78 24.05
N GLN A 485 -7.01 -7.43 23.13
CA GLN A 485 -7.06 -6.09 22.52
C GLN A 485 -7.83 -5.14 23.44
N LYS A 486 -7.15 -4.62 24.46
CA LYS A 486 -7.78 -3.74 25.46
C LYS A 486 -7.98 -2.33 24.92
N ASP A 487 -7.01 -1.81 24.20
CA ASP A 487 -7.07 -0.50 23.57
C ASP A 487 -6.33 -0.51 22.20
N ILE A 488 -6.36 0.64 21.51
CA ILE A 488 -5.80 0.81 20.18
C ILE A 488 -4.28 0.58 20.11
N SER A 489 -3.55 0.67 21.22
CA SER A 489 -2.09 0.48 21.28
C SER A 489 -1.65 -0.99 21.11
N TYR A 490 -2.61 -1.94 21.07
CA TYR A 490 -2.30 -3.35 20.79
C TYR A 490 -1.59 -3.55 19.46
N ILE A 491 -1.77 -2.63 18.51
CA ILE A 491 -1.24 -2.68 17.16
C ILE A 491 0.29 -2.71 17.15
N TYR A 492 0.93 -1.98 18.05
CA TYR A 492 2.39 -1.87 18.18
C TYR A 492 2.85 -2.18 19.61
N ASN A 493 2.26 -3.19 20.26
CA ASN A 493 2.65 -3.64 21.60
C ASN A 493 2.78 -2.50 22.61
N GLY A 494 1.73 -1.72 22.78
CA GLY A 494 1.68 -0.62 23.74
C GLY A 494 1.97 0.76 23.19
N PHE A 495 2.46 0.89 21.95
CA PHE A 495 2.59 2.19 21.28
C PHE A 495 1.38 2.46 20.37
N CYS A 496 0.78 3.64 20.51
CA CYS A 496 -0.31 4.08 19.66
C CYS A 496 0.19 5.08 18.61
N PRO A 497 -0.03 4.84 17.30
CA PRO A 497 0.28 5.80 16.24
C PRO A 497 -0.30 7.19 16.50
N ILE A 498 0.45 8.23 16.11
CA ILE A 498 0.07 9.62 16.38
C ILE A 498 -1.31 9.94 15.78
N PHE A 499 -1.56 9.55 14.52
CA PHE A 499 -2.86 9.80 13.88
C PHE A 499 -4.02 9.11 14.58
N LEU A 500 -3.83 7.85 14.98
CA LEU A 500 -4.88 7.10 15.68
C LEU A 500 -5.18 7.71 17.04
N LYS A 501 -4.15 8.20 17.74
CA LYS A 501 -4.34 8.86 19.04
C LYS A 501 -5.01 10.22 18.90
N ILE A 502 -4.73 10.94 17.81
CA ILE A 502 -5.45 12.18 17.46
C ILE A 502 -6.94 11.87 17.22
N LEU A 503 -7.25 10.83 16.41
CA LEU A 503 -8.64 10.42 16.15
C LEU A 503 -9.36 9.99 17.43
N GLU A 504 -8.73 9.18 18.27
CA GLU A 504 -9.31 8.74 19.54
C GLU A 504 -9.64 9.93 20.44
N LYS A 505 -8.69 10.86 20.63
CA LYS A 505 -8.92 12.07 21.45
C LYS A 505 -9.94 13.02 20.84
N MET A 506 -9.99 13.13 19.51
CA MET A 506 -11.04 13.88 18.82
C MET A 506 -12.42 13.36 19.17
N LEU A 507 -12.60 12.03 19.14
CA LEU A 507 -13.87 11.40 19.47
C LEU A 507 -14.24 11.54 20.96
N GLU A 508 -13.24 11.53 21.87
CA GLU A 508 -13.47 11.60 23.31
C GLU A 508 -13.66 13.04 23.81
N LYS A 509 -12.83 13.98 23.39
CA LYS A 509 -12.68 15.33 24.00
C LYS A 509 -12.79 16.47 23.00
N GLY A 510 -12.94 16.16 21.72
CA GLY A 510 -12.94 17.15 20.64
C GLY A 510 -11.55 17.70 20.28
N TRP A 511 -11.50 18.40 19.16
CA TRP A 511 -10.28 18.99 18.61
C TRP A 511 -9.69 20.11 19.47
N ALA A 512 -10.54 20.90 20.10
CA ALA A 512 -10.11 22.04 20.92
C ALA A 512 -9.15 21.65 22.04
N SER A 513 -9.31 20.42 22.59
CA SER A 513 -8.43 19.86 23.62
C SER A 513 -6.99 19.61 23.15
N MET A 514 -6.78 19.55 21.84
CA MET A 514 -5.49 19.19 21.23
C MET A 514 -4.78 20.37 20.54
N LYS A 515 -5.35 21.59 20.59
CA LYS A 515 -4.84 22.77 19.87
C LYS A 515 -3.33 22.98 20.01
N ASP A 516 -2.81 22.90 21.24
CA ASP A 516 -1.38 23.10 21.51
C ASP A 516 -0.50 21.99 20.90
N ILE A 517 -1.02 20.76 20.86
CA ILE A 517 -0.31 19.61 20.29
C ILE A 517 -0.29 19.71 18.77
N LEU A 518 -1.43 20.05 18.15
CA LEU A 518 -1.54 20.19 16.71
C LEU A 518 -0.61 21.27 16.17
N LYS A 519 -0.45 22.38 16.94
CA LYS A 519 0.49 23.43 16.60
C LYS A 519 1.94 22.96 16.59
N GLU A 520 2.33 22.14 17.56
CA GLU A 520 3.69 21.60 17.64
C GLU A 520 3.96 20.53 16.59
N LEU A 521 2.93 19.74 16.19
CA LEU A 521 3.06 18.65 15.23
C LEU A 521 3.23 19.11 13.80
N SER A 522 2.44 20.09 13.34
CA SER A 522 2.35 20.39 11.91
C SER A 522 2.62 21.84 11.54
N GLY A 523 2.51 22.77 12.49
CA GLY A 523 2.54 24.20 12.20
C GLY A 523 1.37 24.71 11.34
N GLU A 524 0.82 23.87 10.44
CA GLU A 524 -0.33 24.15 9.58
C GLU A 524 -1.45 23.13 9.85
N TYR A 525 -2.58 23.61 10.34
CA TYR A 525 -3.74 22.78 10.66
C TYR A 525 -5.03 23.62 10.66
N GLU A 526 -6.13 22.95 10.39
CA GLU A 526 -7.48 23.49 10.53
C GLU A 526 -8.39 22.43 11.15
N TYR A 527 -9.16 22.85 12.12
CA TYR A 527 -10.14 22.01 12.81
C TYR A 527 -11.47 22.78 12.97
N PRO A 528 -12.59 22.06 13.19
CA PRO A 528 -13.90 22.70 13.33
C PRO A 528 -13.95 23.64 14.52
N GLN A 529 -14.60 24.79 14.35
CA GLN A 529 -14.90 25.69 15.47
C GLN A 529 -16.13 25.23 16.25
N ASP A 530 -17.10 24.61 15.56
CA ASP A 530 -18.25 23.93 16.17
C ASP A 530 -18.09 22.41 15.94
N GLU A 531 -17.79 21.70 17.01
CA GLU A 531 -17.56 20.26 17.02
C GLU A 531 -18.83 19.47 17.38
N SER A 532 -19.94 20.14 17.65
CA SER A 532 -21.16 19.52 18.17
C SER A 532 -21.69 18.39 17.29
N GLU A 533 -21.64 18.55 15.97
CA GLU A 533 -22.08 17.54 15.02
C GLU A 533 -21.09 16.35 14.93
N ILE A 534 -19.78 16.61 15.02
CA ILE A 534 -18.75 15.56 14.92
C ILE A 534 -18.72 14.69 16.17
N ILE A 535 -18.92 15.30 17.34
CA ILE A 535 -18.90 14.60 18.64
C ILE A 535 -20.29 14.01 18.97
N SER A 536 -21.37 14.57 18.42
CA SER A 536 -22.74 14.15 18.75
C SER A 536 -22.96 12.66 18.51
N THR A 537 -23.46 11.97 19.54
CA THR A 537 -23.90 10.57 19.48
C THR A 537 -25.36 10.44 19.00
N LYS A 538 -26.07 11.54 18.82
CA LYS A 538 -27.51 11.58 18.48
C LYS A 538 -27.82 11.81 16.99
N ALA A 539 -26.78 12.07 16.19
CA ALA A 539 -26.95 12.29 14.75
C ALA A 539 -27.25 10.99 13.99
N ASP A 540 -27.91 11.11 12.83
CA ASP A 540 -28.10 10.02 11.89
C ASP A 540 -26.78 9.35 11.51
N LYS A 541 -26.86 8.13 10.98
CA LYS A 541 -25.70 7.36 10.51
C LYS A 541 -24.86 8.18 9.54
N GLN A 542 -23.61 8.47 9.88
CA GLN A 542 -22.74 9.36 9.11
C GLN A 542 -21.35 8.75 8.93
N PHE A 543 -20.72 9.13 7.82
CA PHE A 543 -19.34 8.73 7.51
C PHE A 543 -18.38 9.92 7.73
N ILE A 544 -17.17 9.61 8.16
CA ILE A 544 -16.04 10.54 8.23
C ILE A 544 -14.95 10.00 7.32
N LEU A 545 -14.56 10.79 6.33
CA LEU A 545 -13.55 10.42 5.37
C LEU A 545 -12.16 10.80 5.90
N LEU A 546 -11.26 9.82 6.00
CA LEU A 546 -9.87 10.01 6.38
C LEU A 546 -9.00 9.92 5.13
N ILE A 547 -8.27 10.96 4.81
CA ILE A 547 -7.42 11.00 3.61
C ILE A 547 -5.96 11.04 4.03
N PHE A 548 -5.22 9.97 3.68
CA PHE A 548 -3.81 9.86 3.98
C PHE A 548 -2.96 10.21 2.75
N ILE A 549 -2.33 11.37 2.82
CA ILE A 549 -1.40 11.87 1.80
C ILE A 549 -0.02 11.31 2.09
N GLY A 550 0.55 10.55 1.17
CA GLY A 550 1.82 9.85 1.35
C GLY A 550 1.69 8.43 1.87
N GLY A 551 0.46 7.94 2.11
CA GLY A 551 0.20 6.54 2.42
C GLY A 551 -0.19 6.25 3.86
N ILE A 552 -0.77 5.06 4.05
CA ILE A 552 -1.19 4.48 5.34
C ILE A 552 -0.58 3.09 5.51
N THR A 553 -0.30 2.67 6.74
CA THR A 553 0.15 1.31 7.06
C THR A 553 -1.03 0.39 7.35
N TYR A 554 -0.85 -0.94 7.16
CA TYR A 554 -1.86 -1.91 7.58
C TYR A 554 -2.10 -1.93 9.10
N GLY A 555 -1.10 -1.55 9.89
CA GLY A 555 -1.28 -1.37 11.33
C GLY A 555 -2.24 -0.23 11.65
N GLU A 556 -2.08 0.94 11.01
CA GLU A 556 -3.01 2.06 11.17
C GLU A 556 -4.42 1.71 10.67
N LEU A 557 -4.53 0.96 9.56
CA LEU A 557 -5.81 0.47 9.06
C LEU A 557 -6.52 -0.41 10.10
N ALA A 558 -5.81 -1.36 10.72
CA ALA A 558 -6.35 -2.18 11.81
C ALA A 558 -6.82 -1.32 13.00
N GLY A 559 -6.09 -0.25 13.33
CA GLY A 559 -6.50 0.70 14.37
C GLY A 559 -7.77 1.46 14.04
N ILE A 560 -7.93 1.87 12.79
CA ILE A 560 -9.17 2.53 12.34
C ILE A 560 -10.35 1.54 12.38
N ARG A 561 -10.15 0.27 11.99
CA ARG A 561 -11.16 -0.79 12.14
C ARG A 561 -11.55 -1.00 13.60
N TYR A 562 -10.56 -0.97 14.51
CA TYR A 562 -10.81 -1.05 15.95
C TYR A 562 -11.64 0.17 16.44
N LEU A 563 -11.34 1.38 16.02
CA LEU A 563 -12.16 2.56 16.31
C LEU A 563 -13.58 2.40 15.74
N ASN A 564 -13.71 1.97 14.48
CA ASN A 564 -15.00 1.72 13.84
C ASN A 564 -15.87 0.71 14.60
N SER A 565 -15.25 -0.29 15.24
CA SER A 565 -15.98 -1.29 16.05
C SER A 565 -16.57 -0.71 17.33
N LYS A 566 -16.04 0.42 17.82
CA LYS A 566 -16.51 1.12 19.02
C LYS A 566 -17.53 2.22 18.72
N LEU A 567 -17.63 2.67 17.48
CA LEU A 567 -18.53 3.73 17.07
C LEU A 567 -19.92 3.14 16.70
N ARG A 568 -20.99 3.73 17.24
CA ARG A 568 -22.37 3.29 16.97
C ARG A 568 -22.95 3.93 15.70
N ASN A 569 -22.87 5.27 15.59
CA ASN A 569 -23.56 6.04 14.55
C ASN A 569 -22.62 6.64 13.51
N LYS A 570 -21.31 6.43 13.62
CA LYS A 570 -20.30 6.96 12.72
C LYS A 570 -19.34 5.88 12.30
N LYS A 571 -18.83 5.98 11.06
CA LYS A 571 -17.76 5.11 10.58
C LYS A 571 -16.73 5.92 9.83
N PHE A 572 -15.48 5.55 9.99
CA PHE A 572 -14.37 6.07 9.21
C PHE A 572 -14.24 5.29 7.90
N ILE A 573 -14.06 6.02 6.80
CA ILE A 573 -13.68 5.52 5.49
C ILE A 573 -12.35 6.15 5.15
N ILE A 574 -11.50 5.42 4.44
CA ILE A 574 -10.14 5.84 4.14
C ILE A 574 -9.97 5.99 2.63
N ILE A 575 -9.35 7.11 2.21
CA ILE A 575 -8.74 7.23 0.88
C ILE A 575 -7.26 7.49 1.09
N THR A 576 -6.40 6.75 0.39
CA THR A 576 -4.95 6.89 0.52
C THR A 576 -4.25 6.88 -0.83
N THR A 577 -3.10 7.53 -0.90
CA THR A 577 -2.24 7.46 -2.09
C THR A 577 -1.66 6.07 -2.31
N ASN A 578 -1.33 5.34 -1.21
CA ASN A 578 -0.77 3.99 -1.28
C ASN A 578 -0.79 3.29 0.09
N MET A 579 -0.67 1.96 0.09
CA MET A 579 -0.34 1.19 1.29
C MET A 579 1.18 1.16 1.47
N ILE A 580 1.68 1.60 2.63
CA ILE A 580 3.12 1.77 2.91
C ILE A 580 3.59 0.90 4.07
N ASN A 581 4.89 0.55 4.02
CA ASN A 581 5.70 0.05 5.12
C ASN A 581 7.13 0.59 4.97
N SER A 582 8.02 0.32 5.92
CA SER A 582 9.40 0.80 5.88
C SER A 582 10.14 0.41 4.60
N LYS A 583 9.96 -0.84 4.14
CA LYS A 583 10.61 -1.36 2.95
C LYS A 583 10.15 -0.63 1.69
N LYS A 584 8.84 -0.45 1.52
CA LYS A 584 8.27 0.30 0.38
C LYS A 584 8.76 1.76 0.36
N ILE A 585 8.94 2.38 1.54
CA ILE A 585 9.51 3.74 1.63
C ILE A 585 10.98 3.73 1.20
N PHE A 586 11.80 2.85 1.74
CA PHE A 586 13.23 2.78 1.39
C PHE A 586 13.46 2.44 -0.08
N ASP A 587 12.67 1.53 -0.67
CA ASP A 587 12.72 1.20 -2.10
C ASP A 587 12.42 2.44 -2.98
N GLN A 588 11.50 3.31 -2.56
CA GLN A 588 11.25 4.58 -3.25
C GLN A 588 12.43 5.55 -3.12
N MET A 589 13.11 5.55 -1.97
CA MET A 589 14.26 6.43 -1.72
C MET A 589 15.52 6.01 -2.48
N LYS A 590 15.66 4.75 -2.89
CA LYS A 590 16.77 4.26 -3.74
C LYS A 590 16.75 4.83 -5.16
N LYS A 591 15.68 5.50 -5.58
CA LYS A 591 15.57 6.04 -6.94
C LYS A 591 16.46 7.26 -7.13
N GLY A 592 17.38 7.12 -8.03
CA GLY A 592 18.25 8.14 -8.57
C GLY A 592 18.99 7.54 -9.76
N LYS A 593 19.13 8.25 -10.85
CA LYS A 593 19.99 7.82 -11.96
C LYS A 593 21.31 8.55 -11.80
N PHE A 594 22.41 7.80 -11.63
CA PHE A 594 23.68 8.29 -12.11
C PHE A 594 23.57 8.32 -13.62
N THR A 595 23.32 9.50 -14.20
CA THR A 595 23.63 9.71 -15.61
C THR A 595 25.15 9.67 -15.74
N TYR A 596 25.68 8.51 -16.03
CA TYR A 596 27.05 8.38 -16.45
C TYR A 596 27.10 8.97 -17.87
N SER A 597 27.41 10.26 -17.97
CA SER A 597 28.00 10.75 -19.21
C SER A 597 29.35 10.04 -19.30
N PRO A 598 29.67 9.32 -20.38
CA PRO A 598 31.01 8.78 -20.55
C PRO A 598 31.95 9.99 -20.53
N VAL A 599 32.68 10.12 -19.42
CA VAL A 599 33.66 11.16 -19.22
C VAL A 599 34.75 10.88 -20.24
N ASP A 600 35.07 11.89 -21.06
CA ASP A 600 36.28 11.84 -21.86
C ASP A 600 37.45 11.43 -20.94
N PRO A 601 38.16 10.33 -21.21
CA PRO A 601 39.25 9.84 -20.36
C PRO A 601 40.33 10.90 -20.10
N ASN A 602 40.35 11.98 -20.89
CA ASN A 602 41.30 13.08 -20.80
C ASN A 602 40.81 14.26 -19.95
N ASP A 603 39.53 14.31 -19.58
CA ASP A 603 38.98 15.40 -18.75
C ASP A 603 38.92 15.02 -17.26
N LYS A 604 40.06 15.23 -16.58
CA LYS A 604 40.18 14.99 -15.12
C LYS A 604 39.42 16.01 -14.25
N SER A 605 38.89 17.10 -14.82
CA SER A 605 38.22 18.16 -14.07
C SER A 605 36.77 17.80 -13.69
N ASN A 606 36.08 17.03 -14.52
CA ASN A 606 34.66 16.68 -14.32
C ASN A 606 34.41 15.65 -13.21
N ILE A 607 35.33 14.74 -12.96
CA ILE A 607 35.19 13.75 -11.87
C ILE A 607 35.25 14.43 -10.49
N VAL A 608 36.06 15.47 -10.35
CA VAL A 608 36.24 16.21 -9.10
C VAL A 608 35.08 17.17 -8.85
N LEU A 609 34.46 17.75 -9.89
CA LEU A 609 33.34 18.66 -9.79
C LEU A 609 32.04 17.96 -9.38
N THR A 610 31.72 16.79 -9.96
CA THR A 610 30.54 15.99 -9.59
C THR A 610 30.61 15.49 -8.14
N PHE A 611 31.79 15.14 -7.64
CA PHE A 611 31.98 14.78 -6.22
C PHE A 611 31.91 16.00 -5.30
N LYS A 612 32.44 17.17 -5.68
CA LYS A 612 32.35 18.40 -4.89
C LYS A 612 30.94 18.97 -4.85
N GLU A 613 30.20 18.93 -5.93
CA GLU A 613 28.81 19.39 -5.97
C GLU A 613 27.86 18.49 -5.16
N ALA A 614 28.12 17.18 -5.12
CA ALA A 614 27.35 16.26 -4.28
C ALA A 614 27.57 16.49 -2.77
N PHE A 615 28.72 17.07 -2.38
CA PHE A 615 29.09 17.27 -0.96
C PHE A 615 29.06 18.71 -0.48
N ASN A 616 28.99 19.73 -1.37
CA ASN A 616 29.18 21.14 -1.03
C ASN A 616 28.01 22.07 -1.42
N GLN A 617 26.79 21.56 -1.67
CA GLN A 617 25.65 22.49 -1.76
C GLN A 617 25.34 23.04 -0.36
N PRO A 618 25.34 24.40 -0.17
CA PRO A 618 24.98 24.99 1.10
C PRO A 618 23.50 24.73 1.37
N GLN A 619 23.19 24.33 2.59
CA GLN A 619 21.83 24.33 3.10
C GLN A 619 21.28 25.75 2.98
N THR A 620 20.44 26.03 2.02
CA THR A 620 19.64 27.25 1.98
C THR A 620 18.67 27.19 3.15
N LYS A 621 18.77 28.20 3.99
CA LYS A 621 17.97 28.47 5.19
C LYS A 621 16.47 28.53 4.91
#